data_df7c9830f2428a2ae09caf13498aa819
#
_entry.id   df7c9830f2428a2ae09caf13498aa819
#
_cell.length_a   1.000
_cell.length_b   1.000
_cell.length_c   1.000
_cell.angle_alpha   90.00
_cell.angle_beta   90.00
_cell.angle_gamma   90.00
#
_symmetry.space_group_name_H-M   'P 1'
#
loop_
_entity.id
_entity.type
_entity.pdbx_description
1 polymer ?
#
loop_
_entity_poly.entity_id
_entity_poly.type
_entity_poly.pdbx_seq_one_letter_code
_entity_poly.pdbx_strand_id
1 'polypeptide(L)'
;MPLTEIAIKNAKADKKPLKLFDSGGLFLLVTPAGGKWWRLKYRFSGKEKLLSLGIYPDVPLAGRQDKKTGLWIDGAREKRDHARKLLACKIDPAETRRAEKAAGAAAGQNTFEVIAREWHAKQSGSWAKVTADAKLVRLEADLFPRIGSKPISDLNAPALLKVLQAVEGRGANEIARRVRQMLGQIFRYAISTGRISVNPTADLAGALPPANPIHHAAITEPKAVGGLMRAIQDYQGEPVTRAALRFAPLVFVRPGELRAAEWKEFDLDQATWRIPGERMKMREAHFVPLSKQAVAILRDLSSHTGNGRFVFPSIRSRTRPMSENTVNAALRRLGYTKAEMTGHGFRSMASTLLNEQGWHRDAIERQLAHAERDGIRAAYNRAEHLPERKKMMQAWADYLDKLASGGKVHGMQRDKA
;
A
#
# COMPACT_ATOMS: atom_id res chain seq x y z
N MET A 1 6.89 13.20 64.67
CA MET A 1 5.52 13.56 64.26
C MET A 1 5.35 13.29 62.77
N PRO A 2 4.21 12.80 62.31
CA PRO A 2 4.01 12.63 60.89
C PRO A 2 4.02 13.99 60.18
N LEU A 3 4.51 14.02 58.92
CA LEU A 3 4.57 15.22 58.11
C LEU A 3 3.19 15.80 57.81
N THR A 4 3.10 17.12 57.71
CA THR A 4 1.88 17.84 57.30
C THR A 4 2.13 18.61 56.01
N GLU A 5 1.07 18.86 55.25
CA GLU A 5 1.14 19.64 53.98
C GLU A 5 1.69 21.08 54.25
N ILE A 6 1.40 21.66 55.40
CA ILE A 6 1.91 22.98 55.76
C ILE A 6 3.43 22.93 55.97
N ALA A 7 3.94 21.91 56.67
CA ALA A 7 5.36 21.73 56.87
C ALA A 7 6.11 21.52 55.56
N ILE A 8 5.50 20.77 54.62
CA ILE A 8 6.07 20.54 53.29
C ILE A 8 6.12 21.82 52.46
N LYS A 9 5.03 22.60 52.44
CA LYS A 9 4.97 23.88 51.70
C LYS A 9 6.03 24.86 52.19
N ASN A 10 6.18 25.00 53.52
CA ASN A 10 7.06 25.96 54.15
C ASN A 10 8.53 25.51 54.21
N ALA A 11 8.82 24.22 53.91
CA ALA A 11 10.16 23.67 53.94
C ALA A 11 11.06 24.36 52.92
N LYS A 12 12.17 24.91 53.41
CA LYS A 12 13.28 25.45 52.60
C LYS A 12 14.59 24.84 53.08
N ALA A 13 15.44 24.51 52.16
CA ALA A 13 16.82 24.08 52.47
C ALA A 13 17.74 25.28 52.29
N ASP A 14 18.70 25.44 53.21
CA ASP A 14 19.73 26.46 53.08
C ASP A 14 20.91 25.92 52.25
N LYS A 15 22.14 25.89 52.75
CA LYS A 15 23.33 25.41 52.01
C LYS A 15 23.39 23.90 51.80
N LYS A 16 22.66 23.10 52.62
CA LYS A 16 22.64 21.63 52.58
C LYS A 16 21.23 21.11 52.38
N PRO A 17 21.04 19.96 51.67
CA PRO A 17 19.73 19.36 51.53
C PRO A 17 19.07 19.03 52.86
N LEU A 18 17.82 19.38 53.07
CA LEU A 18 17.01 19.11 54.26
C LEU A 18 16.19 17.84 54.05
N LYS A 19 16.20 16.93 55.05
CA LYS A 19 15.38 15.73 55.06
C LYS A 19 14.26 15.87 56.08
N LEU A 20 13.03 15.79 55.65
CA LEU A 20 11.84 15.79 56.50
C LEU A 20 11.26 14.38 56.52
N PHE A 21 11.38 13.71 57.64
CA PHE A 21 10.95 12.31 57.78
C PHE A 21 9.43 12.21 58.07
N ASP A 22 8.77 11.26 57.42
CA ASP A 22 7.43 10.78 57.74
C ASP A 22 7.51 9.38 58.35
N SER A 23 6.45 8.62 58.39
CA SER A 23 6.43 7.25 58.90
C SER A 23 6.87 6.22 57.85
N GLY A 24 7.36 5.04 58.34
CA GLY A 24 7.59 3.86 57.48
C GLY A 24 8.74 3.99 56.48
N GLY A 25 9.76 4.83 56.78
CA GLY A 25 10.91 5.05 55.91
C GLY A 25 10.71 6.09 54.80
N LEU A 26 9.53 6.73 54.73
CA LEU A 26 9.22 7.83 53.84
C LEU A 26 9.85 9.14 54.34
N PHE A 27 10.47 9.90 53.45
CA PHE A 27 10.93 11.26 53.73
C PHE A 27 10.89 12.15 52.49
N LEU A 28 10.77 13.45 52.74
CA LEU A 28 10.91 14.48 51.72
C LEU A 28 12.34 15.01 51.74
N LEU A 29 13.02 14.97 50.61
CA LEU A 29 14.32 15.60 50.43
C LEU A 29 14.09 16.97 49.77
N VAL A 30 14.41 18.05 50.47
CA VAL A 30 14.37 19.41 49.99
C VAL A 30 15.77 19.83 49.60
N THR A 31 15.96 20.24 48.37
CA THR A 31 17.27 20.69 47.88
C THR A 31 17.44 22.19 48.05
N PRO A 32 18.71 22.72 48.13
CA PRO A 32 18.94 24.18 48.16
C PRO A 32 18.31 24.94 46.98
N ALA A 33 18.21 24.28 45.84
CA ALA A 33 17.53 24.83 44.65
C ALA A 33 16.00 24.80 44.73
N GLY A 34 15.41 24.44 45.88
CA GLY A 34 13.96 24.43 46.09
C GLY A 34 13.24 23.16 45.63
N GLY A 35 13.92 22.20 45.02
CA GLY A 35 13.33 20.92 44.62
C GLY A 35 12.90 20.06 45.80
N LYS A 36 11.71 19.45 45.76
CA LYS A 36 11.13 18.65 46.86
C LYS A 36 10.84 17.24 46.36
N TRP A 37 11.65 16.25 46.78
CA TRP A 37 11.64 14.90 46.25
C TRP A 37 11.19 13.90 47.29
N TRP A 38 10.18 13.11 47.05
CA TRP A 38 9.77 11.99 47.87
C TRP A 38 10.72 10.82 47.73
N ARG A 39 11.23 10.31 48.85
CA ARG A 39 12.14 9.17 48.96
C ARG A 39 11.63 8.19 49.97
N LEU A 40 11.77 6.89 49.66
CA LEU A 40 11.51 5.79 50.58
C LEU A 40 12.81 5.06 50.84
N LYS A 41 13.22 5.02 52.08
CA LYS A 41 14.34 4.22 52.57
C LYS A 41 13.82 2.86 53.04
N TYR A 42 14.35 1.76 52.52
CA TYR A 42 13.92 0.40 52.84
C TYR A 42 15.09 -0.59 52.83
N ARG A 43 14.88 -1.79 53.36
CA ARG A 43 15.83 -2.89 53.32
C ARG A 43 15.29 -4.04 52.49
N PHE A 44 16.10 -4.60 51.63
CA PHE A 44 15.78 -5.79 50.82
C PHE A 44 17.01 -6.70 50.75
N SER A 45 16.84 -8.00 51.11
CA SER A 45 17.93 -8.99 51.17
C SER A 45 19.12 -8.50 51.96
N GLY A 46 18.89 -7.90 53.16
CA GLY A 46 19.90 -7.39 54.05
C GLY A 46 20.53 -6.04 53.66
N LYS A 47 20.33 -5.56 52.44
CA LYS A 47 20.88 -4.29 51.93
C LYS A 47 19.89 -3.13 52.05
N GLU A 48 20.44 -1.98 52.47
CA GLU A 48 19.66 -0.71 52.49
C GLU A 48 19.57 -0.16 51.07
N LYS A 49 18.35 0.19 50.66
CA LYS A 49 18.03 0.75 49.36
C LYS A 49 17.16 2.02 49.49
N LEU A 50 17.19 2.86 48.43
CA LEU A 50 16.46 4.11 48.36
C LEU A 50 15.61 4.14 47.10
N LEU A 51 14.29 4.32 47.25
CA LEU A 51 13.36 4.43 46.15
C LEU A 51 12.87 5.88 45.99
N SER A 52 12.85 6.42 44.80
CA SER A 52 12.23 7.71 44.50
C SER A 52 10.73 7.51 44.22
N LEU A 53 9.87 8.22 44.93
CA LEU A 53 8.42 8.11 44.80
C LEU A 53 7.79 9.23 43.96
N GLY A 54 8.54 10.30 43.63
CA GLY A 54 8.09 11.41 42.81
C GLY A 54 8.48 12.77 43.39
N ILE A 55 7.96 13.83 42.83
CA ILE A 55 8.26 15.23 43.17
C ILE A 55 6.99 15.88 43.71
N TYR A 56 7.12 16.65 44.77
CA TYR A 56 6.04 17.52 45.24
C TYR A 56 6.06 18.82 44.41
N PRO A 57 4.91 19.37 43.98
CA PRO A 57 3.53 19.00 44.34
C PRO A 57 2.82 17.99 43.43
N ASP A 58 3.48 17.46 42.38
CA ASP A 58 2.88 16.49 41.44
C ASP A 58 2.44 15.20 42.17
N VAL A 59 3.28 14.76 43.12
CA VAL A 59 2.92 13.71 44.09
C VAL A 59 2.63 14.40 45.43
N PRO A 60 1.35 14.51 45.85
CA PRO A 60 0.99 15.08 47.15
C PRO A 60 1.42 14.16 48.30
N LEU A 61 1.33 14.63 49.56
CA LEU A 61 1.63 13.79 50.72
C LEU A 61 0.66 12.60 50.85
N ALA A 62 -0.65 12.89 50.71
CA ALA A 62 -1.71 11.89 50.67
C ALA A 62 -2.46 12.01 49.34
N GLY A 63 -3.03 10.88 48.86
CA GLY A 63 -3.76 10.81 47.62
C GLY A 63 -4.94 11.78 47.58
N ARG A 64 -5.22 12.29 46.38
CA ARG A 64 -6.35 13.23 46.17
C ARG A 64 -6.92 13.05 44.78
N GLN A 65 -8.19 13.48 44.65
CA GLN A 65 -8.79 13.57 43.33
C GLN A 65 -8.30 14.82 42.60
N ASP A 66 -7.91 14.69 41.36
CA ASP A 66 -7.54 15.81 40.49
C ASP A 66 -8.79 16.61 40.12
N LYS A 67 -8.75 17.92 40.42
CA LYS A 67 -9.92 18.81 40.24
C LYS A 67 -10.28 19.04 38.76
N LYS A 68 -9.33 18.82 37.81
CA LYS A 68 -9.54 19.06 36.38
C LYS A 68 -9.96 17.78 35.65
N THR A 69 -9.40 16.64 36.00
CA THR A 69 -9.63 15.38 35.31
C THR A 69 -10.55 14.42 36.03
N GLY A 70 -10.83 14.67 37.34
CA GLY A 70 -11.60 13.78 38.20
C GLY A 70 -10.84 12.47 38.54
N LEU A 71 -9.63 12.26 38.08
CA LEU A 71 -8.84 11.07 38.34
C LEU A 71 -8.18 11.10 39.72
N TRP A 72 -8.03 9.94 40.34
CA TRP A 72 -7.31 9.79 41.60
C TRP A 72 -5.80 9.89 41.37
N ILE A 73 -5.11 10.74 42.15
CA ILE A 73 -3.64 10.86 42.15
C ILE A 73 -3.14 10.27 43.47
N ASP A 74 -2.33 9.21 43.37
CA ASP A 74 -1.69 8.61 44.54
C ASP A 74 -0.66 9.56 45.14
N GLY A 75 -0.75 9.78 46.46
CA GLY A 75 0.25 10.51 47.21
C GLY A 75 1.47 9.67 47.60
N ALA A 76 2.41 10.31 48.30
CA ALA A 76 3.63 9.66 48.72
C ALA A 76 3.38 8.53 49.74
N ARG A 77 2.34 8.68 50.58
CA ARG A 77 1.97 7.65 51.56
C ARG A 77 1.40 6.40 50.89
N GLU A 78 0.49 6.55 49.92
CA GLU A 78 -0.06 5.42 49.15
C GLU A 78 1.04 4.69 48.40
N LYS A 79 1.96 5.43 47.78
CA LYS A 79 3.10 4.83 47.04
C LYS A 79 4.07 4.12 48.00
N ARG A 80 4.29 4.65 49.22
CA ARG A 80 5.05 3.96 50.28
C ARG A 80 4.37 2.63 50.63
N ASP A 81 3.05 2.68 50.86
CA ASP A 81 2.32 1.51 51.34
C ASP A 81 2.25 0.43 50.26
N HIS A 82 2.14 0.82 48.99
CA HIS A 82 2.28 -0.09 47.85
C HIS A 82 3.69 -0.75 47.84
N ALA A 83 4.76 0.05 47.96
CA ALA A 83 6.11 -0.47 48.02
C ALA A 83 6.34 -1.43 49.21
N ARG A 84 5.73 -1.15 50.38
CA ARG A 84 5.77 -2.04 51.53
C ARG A 84 5.03 -3.35 51.32
N LYS A 85 3.89 -3.35 50.58
CA LYS A 85 3.20 -4.58 50.19
C LYS A 85 4.10 -5.46 49.33
N LEU A 86 4.80 -4.88 48.33
CA LEU A 86 5.75 -5.61 47.50
C LEU A 86 6.87 -6.23 48.34
N LEU A 87 7.44 -5.48 49.32
CA LEU A 87 8.48 -5.98 50.22
C LEU A 87 7.99 -7.14 51.10
N ALA A 88 6.73 -7.09 51.57
CA ALA A 88 6.12 -8.19 52.32
C ALA A 88 5.99 -9.46 51.45
N CYS A 89 5.79 -9.31 50.14
CA CYS A 89 5.79 -10.40 49.16
C CYS A 89 7.21 -10.82 48.70
N LYS A 90 8.28 -10.31 49.34
CA LYS A 90 9.68 -10.54 48.97
C LYS A 90 10.03 -10.08 47.54
N ILE A 91 9.34 -9.04 47.03
CA ILE A 91 9.56 -8.40 45.73
C ILE A 91 10.27 -7.05 45.97
N ASP A 92 11.33 -6.76 45.19
CA ASP A 92 12.02 -5.47 45.27
C ASP A 92 11.25 -4.38 44.50
N PRO A 93 10.72 -3.34 45.18
CA PRO A 93 9.98 -2.26 44.52
C PRO A 93 10.81 -1.48 43.48
N ALA A 94 12.12 -1.41 43.64
CA ALA A 94 12.99 -0.74 42.69
C ALA A 94 13.15 -1.54 41.39
N GLU A 95 13.20 -2.86 41.47
CA GLU A 95 13.25 -3.75 40.29
C GLU A 95 11.90 -3.77 39.55
N THR A 96 10.79 -3.86 40.29
CA THR A 96 9.44 -3.76 39.70
C THR A 96 9.30 -2.48 38.90
N ARG A 97 9.68 -1.35 39.49
CA ARG A 97 9.57 -0.04 38.81
C ARG A 97 10.52 0.07 37.60
N ARG A 98 11.68 -0.53 37.63
CA ARG A 98 12.59 -0.59 36.47
C ARG A 98 12.00 -1.45 35.37
N ALA A 99 11.41 -2.59 35.72
CA ALA A 99 10.74 -3.47 34.77
C ALA A 99 9.52 -2.79 34.11
N GLU A 100 8.68 -2.11 34.90
CA GLU A 100 7.54 -1.33 34.38
C GLU A 100 7.98 -0.19 33.44
N LYS A 101 9.05 0.54 33.81
CA LYS A 101 9.61 1.59 32.96
C LYS A 101 10.22 1.03 31.67
N ALA A 102 10.91 -0.10 31.76
CA ALA A 102 11.47 -0.80 30.60
C ALA A 102 10.36 -1.36 29.69
N ALA A 103 9.31 -1.95 30.28
CA ALA A 103 8.14 -2.43 29.55
C ALA A 103 7.39 -1.27 28.85
N GLY A 104 7.23 -0.13 29.52
CA GLY A 104 6.63 1.07 28.93
C GLY A 104 7.47 1.64 27.76
N ALA A 105 8.80 1.66 27.91
CA ALA A 105 9.71 2.08 26.85
C ALA A 105 9.70 1.09 25.67
N ALA A 106 9.69 -0.21 25.96
CA ALA A 106 9.57 -1.26 24.94
C ALA A 106 8.21 -1.23 24.23
N ALA A 107 7.12 -0.96 24.96
CA ALA A 107 5.81 -0.77 24.36
C ALA A 107 5.77 0.42 23.39
N GLY A 108 6.43 1.53 23.72
CA GLY A 108 6.57 2.68 22.84
C GLY A 108 7.37 2.38 21.58
N GLN A 109 8.37 1.52 21.66
CA GLN A 109 9.16 1.06 20.49
C GLN A 109 8.47 -0.04 19.70
N ASN A 110 7.48 -0.73 20.26
CA ASN A 110 6.75 -1.83 19.64
C ASN A 110 5.31 -1.45 19.28
N THR A 111 5.04 -0.18 18.97
CA THR A 111 3.74 0.22 18.43
C THR A 111 3.56 -0.33 17.03
N PHE A 112 2.31 -0.53 16.62
CA PHE A 112 1.97 -1.02 15.28
C PHE A 112 2.58 -0.14 14.18
N GLU A 113 2.54 1.18 14.32
CA GLU A 113 3.10 2.10 13.33
C GLU A 113 4.61 1.94 13.17
N VAL A 114 5.37 1.87 14.27
CA VAL A 114 6.83 1.69 14.24
C VAL A 114 7.18 0.41 13.47
N ILE A 115 6.52 -0.70 13.81
CA ILE A 115 6.78 -2.00 13.18
C ILE A 115 6.32 -2.03 11.71
N ALA A 116 5.19 -1.41 11.40
CA ALA A 116 4.70 -1.34 10.02
C ALA A 116 5.60 -0.48 9.12
N ARG A 117 6.14 0.63 9.62
CA ARG A 117 7.12 1.45 8.89
C ARG A 117 8.44 0.71 8.69
N GLU A 118 8.92 0.00 9.70
CA GLU A 118 10.12 -0.85 9.61
C GLU A 118 9.94 -1.96 8.56
N TRP A 119 8.81 -2.68 8.61
CA TRP A 119 8.45 -3.68 7.61
C TRP A 119 8.40 -3.08 6.21
N HIS A 120 7.75 -1.91 6.05
CA HIS A 120 7.66 -1.23 4.77
C HIS A 120 9.04 -0.84 4.23
N ALA A 121 9.88 -0.23 5.04
CA ALA A 121 11.24 0.16 4.66
C ALA A 121 12.07 -1.05 4.20
N LYS A 122 12.00 -2.17 4.94
CA LYS A 122 12.73 -3.40 4.62
C LYS A 122 12.25 -4.07 3.33
N GLN A 123 10.94 -4.01 3.05
CA GLN A 123 10.34 -4.67 1.89
C GLN A 123 10.28 -3.78 0.64
N SER A 124 10.34 -2.46 0.80
CA SER A 124 10.15 -1.49 -0.29
C SER A 124 11.11 -1.69 -1.46
N GLY A 125 12.34 -2.12 -1.20
CA GLY A 125 13.33 -2.42 -2.25
C GLY A 125 12.95 -3.58 -3.19
N SER A 126 12.08 -4.49 -2.74
CA SER A 126 11.58 -5.61 -3.54
C SER A 126 10.36 -5.25 -4.41
N TRP A 127 9.72 -4.10 -4.16
CA TRP A 127 8.52 -3.67 -4.85
C TRP A 127 8.81 -2.61 -5.92
N ALA A 128 7.92 -2.52 -6.91
CA ALA A 128 7.89 -1.34 -7.75
C ALA A 128 7.52 -0.11 -6.91
N LYS A 129 8.13 1.05 -7.19
CA LYS A 129 7.91 2.30 -6.44
C LYS A 129 6.42 2.61 -6.24
N VAL A 130 5.61 2.51 -7.31
CA VAL A 130 4.14 2.74 -7.24
C VAL A 130 3.46 1.81 -6.23
N THR A 131 3.93 0.56 -6.11
CA THR A 131 3.38 -0.41 -5.15
C THR A 131 3.77 -0.07 -3.72
N ALA A 132 5.03 0.33 -3.50
CA ALA A 132 5.53 0.77 -2.19
C ALA A 132 4.76 2.01 -1.71
N ASP A 133 4.67 3.03 -2.56
CA ASP A 133 3.95 4.28 -2.28
C ASP A 133 2.46 4.01 -1.97
N ALA A 134 1.80 3.17 -2.77
CA ALA A 134 0.39 2.81 -2.54
C ALA A 134 0.17 2.03 -1.24
N LYS A 135 1.11 1.21 -0.80
CA LYS A 135 1.04 0.53 0.50
C LYS A 135 1.20 1.51 1.65
N LEU A 136 2.16 2.44 1.55
CA LEU A 136 2.39 3.47 2.57
C LEU A 136 1.16 4.37 2.74
N VAL A 137 0.58 4.85 1.64
CA VAL A 137 -0.67 5.64 1.66
C VAL A 137 -1.80 4.90 2.39
N ARG A 138 -1.94 3.59 2.17
CA ARG A 138 -2.97 2.80 2.90
C ARG A 138 -2.66 2.63 4.38
N LEU A 139 -1.39 2.45 4.74
CA LEU A 139 -0.97 2.43 6.14
C LEU A 139 -1.36 3.74 6.84
N GLU A 140 -1.02 4.87 6.23
CA GLU A 140 -1.24 6.21 6.78
C GLU A 140 -2.73 6.62 6.81
N ALA A 141 -3.49 6.26 5.79
CA ALA A 141 -4.90 6.65 5.71
C ALA A 141 -5.82 5.72 6.52
N ASP A 142 -5.55 4.41 6.52
CA ASP A 142 -6.51 3.43 7.03
C ASP A 142 -6.11 2.80 8.37
N LEU A 143 -4.82 2.60 8.62
CA LEU A 143 -4.32 1.85 9.77
C LEU A 143 -3.77 2.73 10.89
N PHE A 144 -2.84 3.62 10.59
CA PHE A 144 -2.18 4.42 11.63
C PHE A 144 -3.13 5.27 12.46
N PRO A 145 -4.15 5.94 11.91
CA PRO A 145 -5.07 6.74 12.72
C PRO A 145 -5.89 5.93 13.73
N ARG A 146 -6.04 4.62 13.51
CA ARG A 146 -6.90 3.75 14.32
C ARG A 146 -6.13 2.86 15.29
N ILE A 147 -4.99 2.35 14.87
CA ILE A 147 -4.20 1.36 15.62
C ILE A 147 -2.71 1.68 15.70
N GLY A 148 -2.24 2.74 15.05
CA GLY A 148 -0.82 3.07 14.93
C GLY A 148 -0.10 3.20 16.26
N SER A 149 -0.68 3.90 17.22
CA SER A 149 -0.11 4.15 18.54
C SER A 149 -0.22 2.98 19.52
N LYS A 150 -0.98 1.93 19.18
CA LYS A 150 -1.17 0.78 20.08
C LYS A 150 0.03 -0.16 20.01
N PRO A 151 0.48 -0.75 21.14
CA PRO A 151 1.42 -1.85 21.12
C PRO A 151 0.90 -2.98 20.23
N ILE A 152 1.76 -3.56 19.40
CA ILE A 152 1.33 -4.62 18.46
C ILE A 152 0.85 -5.88 19.20
N SER A 153 1.37 -6.13 20.41
CA SER A 153 0.94 -7.21 21.30
C SER A 153 -0.52 -7.10 21.75
N ASP A 154 -1.06 -5.89 21.80
CA ASP A 154 -2.40 -5.61 22.33
C ASP A 154 -3.48 -5.67 21.23
N LEU A 155 -3.05 -5.83 19.97
CA LEU A 155 -3.94 -5.91 18.82
C LEU A 155 -4.45 -7.34 18.62
N ASN A 156 -5.72 -7.55 18.90
CA ASN A 156 -6.43 -8.81 18.71
C ASN A 156 -7.31 -8.80 17.45
N ALA A 157 -7.83 -9.95 17.04
CA ALA A 157 -8.66 -10.11 15.84
C ALA A 157 -9.91 -9.19 15.85
N PRO A 158 -10.69 -9.02 16.95
CA PRO A 158 -11.80 -8.08 16.99
C PRO A 158 -11.41 -6.61 16.76
N ALA A 159 -10.25 -6.17 17.28
CA ALA A 159 -9.77 -4.81 17.06
C ALA A 159 -9.39 -4.57 15.59
N LEU A 160 -8.75 -5.54 14.95
CA LEU A 160 -8.39 -5.48 13.54
C LEU A 160 -9.61 -5.58 12.63
N LEU A 161 -10.60 -6.40 13.00
CA LEU A 161 -11.86 -6.50 12.25
C LEU A 161 -12.60 -5.16 12.19
N LYS A 162 -12.67 -4.42 13.29
CA LYS A 162 -13.28 -3.07 13.31
C LYS A 162 -12.61 -2.11 12.33
N VAL A 163 -11.28 -2.21 12.15
CA VAL A 163 -10.55 -1.39 11.17
C VAL A 163 -10.94 -1.79 9.75
N LEU A 164 -11.01 -3.09 9.47
CA LEU A 164 -11.39 -3.61 8.15
C LEU A 164 -12.83 -3.22 7.79
N GLN A 165 -13.76 -3.35 8.73
CA GLN A 165 -15.16 -2.93 8.58
C GLN A 165 -15.30 -1.42 8.33
N ALA A 166 -14.48 -0.59 8.99
CA ALA A 166 -14.46 0.86 8.71
C ALA A 166 -13.98 1.20 7.29
N VAL A 167 -13.10 0.40 6.70
CA VAL A 167 -12.69 0.54 5.30
C VAL A 167 -13.78 0.04 4.36
N GLU A 168 -14.41 -1.09 4.69
CA GLU A 168 -15.51 -1.70 3.95
C GLU A 168 -16.73 -0.79 3.90
N GLY A 169 -17.12 -0.18 5.04
CA GLY A 169 -18.27 0.73 5.14
C GLY A 169 -18.20 1.96 4.24
N ARG A 170 -17.03 2.26 3.65
CA ARG A 170 -16.86 3.28 2.59
C ARG A 170 -17.12 2.73 1.18
N GLY A 171 -17.58 1.49 1.04
CA GLY A 171 -17.72 0.79 -0.25
C GLY A 171 -16.40 0.30 -0.84
N ALA A 172 -15.29 0.34 -0.07
CA ALA A 172 -13.94 0.05 -0.55
C ALA A 172 -13.51 -1.42 -0.25
N ASN A 173 -14.34 -2.40 -0.62
CA ASN A 173 -14.15 -3.82 -0.29
C ASN A 173 -12.80 -4.38 -0.76
N GLU A 174 -12.34 -4.00 -1.95
CA GLU A 174 -11.04 -4.43 -2.47
C GLU A 174 -9.88 -3.84 -1.66
N ILE A 175 -10.02 -2.59 -1.20
CA ILE A 175 -9.03 -1.97 -0.32
C ILE A 175 -9.01 -2.67 1.04
N ALA A 176 -10.17 -3.00 1.61
CA ALA A 176 -10.26 -3.74 2.87
C ALA A 176 -9.52 -5.09 2.79
N ARG A 177 -9.65 -5.83 1.68
CA ARG A 177 -8.91 -7.08 1.46
C ARG A 177 -7.41 -6.86 1.38
N ARG A 178 -6.96 -5.83 0.66
CA ARG A 178 -5.53 -5.47 0.57
C ARG A 178 -4.97 -5.05 1.91
N VAL A 179 -5.74 -4.31 2.71
CA VAL A 179 -5.38 -3.93 4.08
C VAL A 179 -5.26 -5.17 4.96
N ARG A 180 -6.21 -6.11 4.89
CA ARG A 180 -6.11 -7.40 5.60
C ARG A 180 -4.86 -8.18 5.23
N GLN A 181 -4.54 -8.25 3.93
CA GLN A 181 -3.33 -8.93 3.45
C GLN A 181 -2.06 -8.25 4.00
N MET A 182 -2.02 -6.91 4.02
CA MET A 182 -0.93 -6.13 4.59
C MET A 182 -0.77 -6.38 6.09
N LEU A 183 -1.87 -6.35 6.85
CA LEU A 183 -1.87 -6.71 8.28
C LEU A 183 -1.23 -8.08 8.48
N GLY A 184 -1.65 -9.10 7.71
CA GLY A 184 -1.06 -10.43 7.79
C GLY A 184 0.46 -10.46 7.52
N GLN A 185 0.96 -9.61 6.63
CA GLN A 185 2.39 -9.49 6.35
C GLN A 185 3.14 -8.80 7.49
N ILE A 186 2.58 -7.72 8.06
CA ILE A 186 3.17 -6.98 9.17
C ILE A 186 3.22 -7.85 10.45
N PHE A 187 2.13 -8.57 10.77
CA PHE A 187 2.10 -9.45 11.93
C PHE A 187 3.09 -10.63 11.79
N ARG A 188 3.21 -11.22 10.60
CA ARG A 188 4.27 -12.23 10.35
C ARG A 188 5.67 -11.66 10.51
N TYR A 189 5.90 -10.44 10.08
CA TYR A 189 7.17 -9.75 10.29
C TYR A 189 7.44 -9.52 11.79
N ALA A 190 6.43 -9.10 12.55
CA ALA A 190 6.54 -8.93 14.00
C ALA A 190 6.86 -10.25 14.74
N ILE A 191 6.30 -11.38 14.27
CA ILE A 191 6.64 -12.72 14.78
C ILE A 191 8.10 -13.06 14.45
N SER A 192 8.51 -12.89 13.18
CA SER A 192 9.88 -13.23 12.75
C SER A 192 10.97 -12.38 13.45
N THR A 193 10.59 -11.22 13.98
CA THR A 193 11.48 -10.33 14.76
C THR A 193 11.30 -10.46 16.27
N GLY A 194 10.54 -11.47 16.74
CA GLY A 194 10.41 -11.80 18.16
C GLY A 194 9.57 -10.81 18.99
N ARG A 195 8.78 -9.94 18.35
CA ARG A 195 7.96 -8.93 19.04
C ARG A 195 6.62 -9.45 19.54
N ILE A 196 6.09 -10.48 18.88
CA ILE A 196 4.86 -11.19 19.25
C ILE A 196 5.01 -12.67 18.92
N SER A 197 4.17 -13.52 19.49
CA SER A 197 4.17 -14.98 19.27
C SER A 197 3.00 -15.47 18.40
N VAL A 198 1.92 -14.68 18.29
CA VAL A 198 0.68 -15.11 17.63
C VAL A 198 0.27 -14.08 16.57
N ASN A 199 -0.22 -14.55 15.43
CA ASN A 199 -0.75 -13.70 14.36
C ASN A 199 -2.29 -13.61 14.46
N PRO A 200 -2.87 -12.50 14.93
CA PRO A 200 -4.31 -12.36 15.08
C PRO A 200 -5.07 -12.19 13.75
N THR A 201 -4.36 -12.11 12.62
CA THR A 201 -5.01 -11.92 11.30
C THR A 201 -5.38 -13.24 10.63
N ALA A 202 -4.97 -14.39 11.17
CA ALA A 202 -5.25 -15.69 10.60
C ALA A 202 -6.76 -15.93 10.49
N ASP A 203 -7.49 -15.64 11.56
CA ASP A 203 -8.93 -15.88 11.67
C ASP A 203 -9.79 -14.84 10.93
N LEU A 204 -9.16 -13.80 10.36
CA LEU A 204 -9.86 -12.77 9.57
C LEU A 204 -10.08 -13.18 8.10
N ALA A 205 -9.71 -14.39 7.71
CA ALA A 205 -9.78 -14.81 6.29
C ALA A 205 -11.23 -14.82 5.76
N GLY A 206 -12.20 -15.26 6.57
CA GLY A 206 -13.63 -15.30 6.23
C GLY A 206 -14.43 -14.08 6.66
N ALA A 207 -13.81 -13.10 7.32
CA ALA A 207 -14.53 -11.98 7.94
C ALA A 207 -14.92 -10.86 6.96
N LEU A 208 -14.40 -10.89 5.72
CA LEU A 208 -14.77 -9.95 4.66
C LEU A 208 -15.57 -10.67 3.56
N PRO A 209 -16.50 -9.98 2.90
CA PRO A 209 -17.24 -10.55 1.77
C PRO A 209 -16.30 -11.10 0.70
N PRO A 210 -16.70 -12.18 -0.01
CA PRO A 210 -15.87 -12.74 -1.09
C PRO A 210 -15.54 -11.69 -2.15
N ALA A 211 -14.42 -11.89 -2.85
CA ALA A 211 -14.07 -11.03 -3.98
C ALA A 211 -15.05 -11.31 -5.13
N ASN A 212 -15.79 -10.30 -5.54
CA ASN A 212 -16.43 -10.33 -6.85
C ASN A 212 -15.47 -9.65 -7.84
N PRO A 213 -14.64 -10.42 -8.57
CA PRO A 213 -13.75 -9.84 -9.56
C PRO A 213 -14.61 -9.23 -10.67
N ILE A 214 -14.61 -7.91 -10.75
CA ILE A 214 -15.21 -7.21 -11.89
C ILE A 214 -14.19 -7.32 -13.01
N HIS A 215 -14.50 -8.09 -14.06
CA HIS A 215 -13.70 -8.10 -15.27
C HIS A 215 -13.76 -6.72 -15.94
N HIS A 216 -12.65 -6.30 -16.52
CA HIS A 216 -12.65 -5.05 -17.29
C HIS A 216 -13.64 -5.17 -18.44
N ALA A 217 -14.56 -4.22 -18.49
CA ALA A 217 -15.56 -4.17 -19.54
C ALA A 217 -14.90 -4.06 -20.92
N ALA A 218 -15.37 -4.87 -21.84
CA ALA A 218 -14.87 -4.95 -23.21
C ALA A 218 -16.03 -5.30 -24.16
N ILE A 219 -16.06 -4.63 -25.28
CA ILE A 219 -16.97 -4.93 -26.38
C ILE A 219 -16.32 -6.05 -27.21
N THR A 220 -17.01 -7.19 -27.36
CA THR A 220 -16.52 -8.37 -28.10
C THR A 220 -17.45 -8.77 -29.26
N GLU A 221 -18.67 -8.24 -29.32
CA GLU A 221 -19.58 -8.49 -30.40
C GLU A 221 -19.10 -7.73 -31.68
N PRO A 222 -18.85 -8.43 -32.84
CA PRO A 222 -18.22 -7.83 -34.01
C PRO A 222 -18.92 -6.56 -34.55
N LYS A 223 -20.26 -6.53 -34.56
CA LYS A 223 -21.01 -5.36 -34.99
C LYS A 223 -20.79 -4.14 -34.09
N ALA A 224 -20.78 -4.38 -32.80
CA ALA A 224 -20.53 -3.34 -31.79
C ALA A 224 -19.04 -2.87 -31.81
N VAL A 225 -18.09 -3.78 -32.07
CA VAL A 225 -16.69 -3.41 -32.34
C VAL A 225 -16.57 -2.52 -33.55
N GLY A 226 -17.27 -2.82 -34.64
CA GLY A 226 -17.33 -1.93 -35.83
C GLY A 226 -17.83 -0.53 -35.49
N GLY A 227 -18.88 -0.43 -34.66
CA GLY A 227 -19.38 0.85 -34.13
C GLY A 227 -18.33 1.61 -33.30
N LEU A 228 -17.64 0.91 -32.41
CA LEU A 228 -16.55 1.47 -31.60
C LEU A 228 -15.41 1.98 -32.49
N MET A 229 -14.99 1.22 -33.51
CA MET A 229 -13.90 1.62 -34.41
C MET A 229 -14.25 2.85 -35.24
N ARG A 230 -15.50 2.96 -35.75
CA ARG A 230 -15.96 4.19 -36.40
C ARG A 230 -15.94 5.38 -35.47
N ALA A 231 -16.49 5.25 -34.27
CA ALA A 231 -16.46 6.31 -33.28
C ALA A 231 -15.03 6.77 -32.94
N ILE A 232 -14.07 5.83 -32.84
CA ILE A 232 -12.64 6.12 -32.62
C ILE A 232 -12.03 6.87 -33.83
N GLN A 233 -12.39 6.50 -35.04
CA GLN A 233 -11.93 7.18 -36.27
C GLN A 233 -12.43 8.62 -36.33
N ASP A 234 -13.69 8.85 -35.94
CA ASP A 234 -14.37 10.15 -35.96
C ASP A 234 -14.00 11.06 -34.75
N TYR A 235 -13.22 10.58 -33.81
CA TYR A 235 -12.86 11.35 -32.61
C TYR A 235 -12.08 12.62 -32.95
N GLN A 236 -12.65 13.80 -32.62
CA GLN A 236 -12.12 15.14 -32.94
C GLN A 236 -11.35 15.78 -31.78
N GLY A 237 -10.74 15.00 -30.92
CA GLY A 237 -9.92 15.54 -29.82
C GLY A 237 -8.52 15.91 -30.27
N GLU A 238 -7.73 16.30 -29.29
CA GLU A 238 -6.32 16.67 -29.42
C GLU A 238 -5.52 15.57 -30.16
N PRO A 239 -4.59 15.94 -31.09
CA PRO A 239 -3.92 14.98 -31.99
C PRO A 239 -3.23 13.80 -31.29
N VAL A 240 -2.53 14.04 -30.18
CA VAL A 240 -1.85 12.97 -29.42
C VAL A 240 -2.87 12.00 -28.80
N THR A 241 -3.98 12.53 -28.26
CA THR A 241 -5.06 11.70 -27.70
C THR A 241 -5.76 10.89 -28.79
N ARG A 242 -6.01 11.50 -29.95
CA ARG A 242 -6.59 10.84 -31.11
C ARG A 242 -5.71 9.70 -31.61
N ALA A 243 -4.42 9.94 -31.76
CA ALA A 243 -3.46 8.93 -32.17
C ALA A 243 -3.39 7.78 -31.14
N ALA A 244 -3.30 8.08 -29.84
CA ALA A 244 -3.28 7.06 -28.79
C ALA A 244 -4.56 6.20 -28.78
N LEU A 245 -5.73 6.83 -28.99
CA LEU A 245 -7.02 6.15 -29.01
C LEU A 245 -7.15 5.22 -30.24
N ARG A 246 -6.66 5.64 -31.41
CA ARG A 246 -6.60 4.83 -32.64
C ARG A 246 -5.56 3.71 -32.56
N PHE A 247 -4.43 3.96 -31.93
CA PHE A 247 -3.33 3.01 -31.80
C PHE A 247 -3.61 1.89 -30.77
N ALA A 248 -4.35 2.20 -29.69
CA ALA A 248 -4.61 1.28 -28.57
C ALA A 248 -5.26 -0.07 -29.03
N PRO A 249 -6.33 -0.10 -29.85
CA PRO A 249 -6.95 -1.34 -30.30
C PRO A 249 -6.03 -2.16 -31.22
N LEU A 250 -5.12 -1.51 -31.97
CA LEU A 250 -4.23 -2.18 -32.92
C LEU A 250 -3.13 -2.96 -32.25
N VAL A 251 -2.62 -2.50 -31.11
CA VAL A 251 -1.47 -3.12 -30.41
C VAL A 251 -1.88 -3.84 -29.13
N PHE A 252 -3.01 -3.50 -28.54
CA PHE A 252 -3.63 -4.05 -27.32
C PHE A 252 -2.64 -4.39 -26.21
N VAL A 253 -1.58 -3.57 -26.05
CA VAL A 253 -0.66 -3.60 -24.90
C VAL A 253 -1.34 -3.04 -23.64
N ARG A 254 -0.71 -3.15 -22.48
CA ARG A 254 -1.30 -2.57 -21.26
C ARG A 254 -1.37 -1.04 -21.37
N PRO A 255 -2.43 -0.38 -20.85
CA PRO A 255 -2.56 1.09 -20.92
C PRO A 255 -1.34 1.85 -20.37
N GLY A 256 -0.68 1.30 -19.33
CA GLY A 256 0.55 1.87 -18.78
C GLY A 256 1.74 1.79 -19.74
N GLU A 257 1.84 0.72 -20.51
CA GLU A 257 2.88 0.51 -21.53
C GLU A 257 2.65 1.49 -22.69
N LEU A 258 1.43 1.58 -23.20
CA LEU A 258 1.05 2.49 -24.28
C LEU A 258 1.34 3.96 -23.93
N ARG A 259 0.80 4.45 -22.81
CA ARG A 259 0.93 5.86 -22.44
C ARG A 259 2.37 6.33 -22.26
N ALA A 260 3.25 5.44 -21.80
CA ALA A 260 4.64 5.74 -21.51
C ALA A 260 5.60 5.32 -22.63
N ALA A 261 5.08 5.05 -23.84
CA ALA A 261 5.87 4.69 -25.03
C ALA A 261 6.85 5.82 -25.39
N GLU A 262 8.10 5.45 -25.64
CA GLU A 262 9.16 6.36 -26.05
C GLU A 262 9.52 6.12 -27.53
N TRP A 263 9.83 7.18 -28.28
CA TRP A 263 10.18 7.07 -29.70
C TRP A 263 11.35 6.13 -29.96
N LYS A 264 12.35 6.13 -29.08
CA LYS A 264 13.53 5.25 -29.20
C LYS A 264 13.22 3.75 -29.13
N GLU A 265 12.01 3.37 -28.72
CA GLU A 265 11.57 1.99 -28.61
C GLU A 265 11.01 1.45 -29.93
N PHE A 266 10.78 2.32 -30.92
CA PHE A 266 10.14 1.99 -32.19
C PHE A 266 11.15 1.93 -33.32
N ASP A 267 11.10 0.83 -34.07
CA ASP A 267 11.69 0.70 -35.39
C ASP A 267 10.55 0.66 -36.41
N LEU A 268 10.24 1.81 -37.02
CA LEU A 268 9.14 1.94 -37.95
C LEU A 268 9.40 1.28 -39.30
N ASP A 269 10.66 1.07 -39.68
CA ASP A 269 11.03 0.41 -40.95
C ASP A 269 10.92 -1.11 -40.80
N GLN A 270 11.28 -1.67 -39.65
CA GLN A 270 11.05 -3.06 -39.31
C GLN A 270 9.64 -3.32 -38.75
N ALA A 271 8.81 -2.30 -38.64
CA ALA A 271 7.47 -2.36 -38.06
C ALA A 271 7.45 -3.07 -36.70
N THR A 272 8.32 -2.65 -35.79
CA THR A 272 8.44 -3.26 -34.45
C THR A 272 8.50 -2.21 -33.35
N TRP A 273 7.95 -2.56 -32.20
CA TRP A 273 8.05 -1.81 -30.96
C TRP A 273 8.65 -2.69 -29.88
N ARG A 274 9.80 -2.30 -29.34
CA ARG A 274 10.49 -2.99 -28.26
C ARG A 274 10.30 -2.28 -26.94
N ILE A 275 9.41 -2.82 -26.09
CA ILE A 275 9.18 -2.30 -24.74
C ILE A 275 10.28 -2.88 -23.82
N PRO A 276 11.11 -2.03 -23.17
CA PRO A 276 12.18 -2.52 -22.33
C PRO A 276 11.65 -3.15 -21.03
N GLY A 277 12.39 -4.15 -20.50
CA GLY A 277 11.98 -4.93 -19.34
C GLY A 277 11.72 -4.11 -18.09
N GLU A 278 12.43 -2.99 -17.89
CA GLU A 278 12.25 -2.09 -16.74
C GLU A 278 10.83 -1.50 -16.67
N ARG A 279 10.14 -1.40 -17.81
CA ARG A 279 8.77 -0.91 -17.93
C ARG A 279 7.73 -2.02 -17.89
N MET A 280 8.16 -3.27 -17.96
CA MET A 280 7.27 -4.43 -17.96
C MET A 280 7.03 -4.97 -16.56
N LYS A 281 5.80 -5.44 -16.30
CA LYS A 281 5.43 -6.04 -15.01
C LYS A 281 6.30 -7.23 -14.64
N MET A 282 6.72 -8.02 -15.64
CA MET A 282 7.56 -9.22 -15.47
C MET A 282 9.05 -8.97 -15.65
N ARG A 283 9.46 -7.71 -15.88
CA ARG A 283 10.86 -7.30 -16.10
C ARG A 283 11.54 -7.95 -17.29
N GLU A 284 10.78 -8.50 -18.23
CA GLU A 284 11.27 -9.04 -19.51
C GLU A 284 10.90 -8.07 -20.64
N ALA A 285 11.82 -7.87 -21.61
CA ALA A 285 11.53 -7.04 -22.76
C ALA A 285 10.41 -7.67 -23.61
N HIS A 286 9.50 -6.82 -24.12
CA HIS A 286 8.38 -7.27 -24.94
C HIS A 286 8.47 -6.69 -26.34
N PHE A 287 8.49 -7.56 -27.36
CA PHE A 287 8.48 -7.19 -28.77
C PHE A 287 7.06 -7.20 -29.29
N VAL A 288 6.59 -6.07 -29.81
CA VAL A 288 5.25 -5.90 -30.39
C VAL A 288 5.37 -5.67 -31.88
N PRO A 289 4.99 -6.64 -32.74
CA PRO A 289 4.89 -6.42 -34.18
C PRO A 289 3.80 -5.36 -34.47
N LEU A 290 4.09 -4.44 -35.38
CA LEU A 290 3.18 -3.38 -35.77
C LEU A 290 2.54 -3.70 -37.12
N SER A 291 1.22 -3.48 -37.22
CA SER A 291 0.53 -3.50 -38.51
C SER A 291 0.86 -2.25 -39.33
N LYS A 292 0.56 -2.27 -40.61
CA LYS A 292 0.70 -1.11 -41.50
C LYS A 292 -0.10 0.10 -40.99
N GLN A 293 -1.29 -0.14 -40.47
CA GLN A 293 -2.16 0.88 -39.84
C GLN A 293 -1.51 1.51 -38.61
N ALA A 294 -0.92 0.69 -37.76
CA ALA A 294 -0.21 1.17 -36.56
C ALA A 294 1.01 2.03 -36.93
N VAL A 295 1.80 1.60 -37.91
CA VAL A 295 2.95 2.36 -38.42
C VAL A 295 2.50 3.69 -39.04
N ALA A 296 1.41 3.70 -39.79
CA ALA A 296 0.87 4.93 -40.41
C ALA A 296 0.49 5.96 -39.34
N ILE A 297 -0.19 5.53 -38.27
CA ILE A 297 -0.54 6.41 -37.13
C ILE A 297 0.72 7.01 -36.48
N LEU A 298 1.76 6.20 -36.30
CA LEU A 298 3.01 6.67 -35.66
C LEU A 298 3.79 7.62 -36.59
N ARG A 299 3.83 7.37 -37.89
CA ARG A 299 4.47 8.27 -38.88
C ARG A 299 3.77 9.62 -38.93
N ASP A 300 2.43 9.65 -38.93
CA ASP A 300 1.67 10.89 -38.85
C ASP A 300 1.94 11.62 -37.53
N LEU A 301 1.92 10.93 -36.40
CA LEU A 301 2.16 11.51 -35.08
C LEU A 301 3.61 12.02 -34.91
N SER A 302 4.58 11.43 -35.63
CA SER A 302 6.00 11.83 -35.52
C SER A 302 6.23 13.29 -35.88
N SER A 303 5.45 13.87 -36.77
CA SER A 303 5.47 15.29 -37.08
C SER A 303 5.14 16.20 -35.90
N HIS A 304 4.37 15.71 -34.94
CA HIS A 304 3.90 16.44 -33.76
C HIS A 304 4.76 16.20 -32.52
N THR A 305 5.27 14.98 -32.32
CA THR A 305 5.93 14.56 -31.09
C THR A 305 7.30 13.90 -31.29
N GLY A 306 7.74 13.70 -32.55
CA GLY A 306 8.97 12.98 -32.89
C GLY A 306 10.26 13.59 -32.32
N ASN A 307 10.29 14.89 -32.11
CA ASN A 307 11.42 15.59 -31.51
C ASN A 307 11.46 15.45 -29.95
N GLY A 308 10.47 14.79 -29.34
CA GLY A 308 10.38 14.56 -27.91
C GLY A 308 10.73 13.14 -27.51
N ARG A 309 10.78 12.90 -26.20
CA ARG A 309 11.02 11.56 -25.66
C ARG A 309 9.83 10.63 -25.86
N PHE A 310 8.62 11.10 -25.51
CA PHE A 310 7.41 10.28 -25.49
C PHE A 310 6.64 10.35 -26.80
N VAL A 311 6.14 9.20 -27.26
CA VAL A 311 5.21 9.12 -28.39
C VAL A 311 3.90 9.83 -28.06
N PHE A 312 3.40 9.61 -26.85
CA PHE A 312 2.15 10.18 -26.34
C PHE A 312 2.42 11.07 -25.11
N PRO A 313 2.99 12.27 -25.29
CA PRO A 313 3.25 13.18 -24.19
C PRO A 313 1.96 13.77 -23.60
N SER A 314 2.07 14.30 -22.38
CA SER A 314 0.98 15.07 -21.77
C SER A 314 0.78 16.40 -22.52
N ILE A 315 -0.46 16.81 -22.73
CA ILE A 315 -0.81 18.10 -23.30
C ILE A 315 -0.32 19.30 -22.45
N ARG A 316 -0.11 19.10 -21.15
CA ARG A 316 0.38 20.12 -20.22
C ARG A 316 1.90 20.20 -20.13
N SER A 317 2.59 19.12 -20.51
CA SER A 317 4.05 19.03 -20.40
C SER A 317 4.60 17.94 -21.32
N ARG A 318 5.44 18.31 -22.27
CA ARG A 318 6.08 17.35 -23.19
C ARG A 318 7.12 16.45 -22.50
N THR A 319 7.51 16.78 -21.26
CA THR A 319 8.49 16.00 -20.48
C THR A 319 7.87 14.84 -19.70
N ARG A 320 6.53 14.72 -19.69
CA ARG A 320 5.81 13.61 -19.06
C ARG A 320 4.91 12.89 -20.06
N PRO A 321 4.66 11.60 -19.87
CA PRO A 321 3.71 10.87 -20.68
C PRO A 321 2.28 11.36 -20.40
N MET A 322 1.33 11.07 -21.29
CA MET A 322 -0.10 11.35 -21.09
C MET A 322 -0.62 10.73 -19.79
N SER A 323 -1.70 11.30 -19.25
CA SER A 323 -2.36 10.79 -18.04
C SER A 323 -2.87 9.35 -18.25
N GLU A 324 -2.87 8.55 -17.18
CA GLU A 324 -3.42 7.19 -17.18
C GLU A 324 -4.89 7.15 -17.61
N ASN A 325 -5.61 8.23 -17.37
CA ASN A 325 -7.04 8.30 -17.68
C ASN A 325 -7.35 8.87 -19.08
N THR A 326 -6.35 9.29 -19.86
CA THR A 326 -6.56 10.00 -21.12
C THR A 326 -7.40 9.19 -22.13
N VAL A 327 -7.02 7.92 -22.36
CA VAL A 327 -7.76 7.01 -23.26
C VAL A 327 -9.16 6.73 -22.74
N ASN A 328 -9.31 6.50 -21.43
CA ASN A 328 -10.63 6.30 -20.82
C ASN A 328 -11.51 7.55 -20.91
N ALA A 329 -10.94 8.74 -20.70
CA ALA A 329 -11.69 9.99 -20.84
C ALA A 329 -12.15 10.22 -22.30
N ALA A 330 -11.32 9.85 -23.27
CA ALA A 330 -11.70 9.91 -24.69
C ALA A 330 -12.85 8.93 -25.00
N LEU A 331 -12.81 7.69 -24.51
CA LEU A 331 -13.92 6.73 -24.63
C LEU A 331 -15.21 7.26 -24.00
N ARG A 332 -15.12 7.94 -22.82
CA ARG A 332 -16.31 8.59 -22.20
C ARG A 332 -16.90 9.68 -23.09
N ARG A 333 -16.07 10.50 -23.75
CA ARG A 333 -16.54 11.54 -24.70
C ARG A 333 -17.21 10.95 -25.93
N LEU A 334 -16.80 9.74 -26.33
CA LEU A 334 -17.46 8.98 -27.39
C LEU A 334 -18.78 8.31 -26.96
N GLY A 335 -19.19 8.47 -25.69
CA GLY A 335 -20.43 7.91 -25.14
C GLY A 335 -20.28 6.54 -24.46
N TYR A 336 -19.13 5.87 -24.55
CA TYR A 336 -18.95 4.55 -23.92
C TYR A 336 -18.80 4.67 -22.41
N THR A 337 -19.60 3.97 -21.64
CA THR A 337 -19.54 3.93 -20.17
C THR A 337 -18.38 3.06 -19.66
N LYS A 338 -18.05 3.16 -18.35
CA LYS A 338 -17.06 2.28 -17.72
C LYS A 338 -17.46 0.81 -17.74
N ALA A 339 -18.76 0.54 -17.83
CA ALA A 339 -19.31 -0.80 -17.86
C ALA A 339 -19.32 -1.40 -19.29
N GLU A 340 -19.11 -0.60 -20.32
CA GLU A 340 -19.09 -1.04 -21.72
C GLU A 340 -17.67 -1.19 -22.26
N MET A 341 -16.83 -0.16 -22.10
CA MET A 341 -15.48 -0.19 -22.66
C MET A 341 -14.47 0.60 -21.82
N THR A 342 -13.26 0.07 -21.72
CA THR A 342 -12.12 0.72 -21.09
C THR A 342 -10.86 0.55 -21.94
N GLY A 343 -9.82 1.35 -21.67
CA GLY A 343 -8.51 1.17 -22.33
C GLY A 343 -7.91 -0.23 -22.10
N HIS A 344 -8.25 -0.89 -20.99
CA HIS A 344 -7.87 -2.29 -20.76
C HIS A 344 -8.78 -3.25 -21.54
N GLY A 345 -10.00 -2.85 -21.81
CA GLY A 345 -10.99 -3.63 -22.59
C GLY A 345 -10.50 -3.98 -23.99
N PHE A 346 -9.64 -3.16 -24.63
CA PHE A 346 -9.03 -3.49 -25.92
C PHE A 346 -8.24 -4.81 -25.89
N ARG A 347 -7.63 -5.14 -24.76
CA ARG A 347 -6.92 -6.42 -24.60
C ARG A 347 -7.87 -7.61 -24.53
N SER A 348 -8.96 -7.46 -23.76
CA SER A 348 -10.00 -8.50 -23.67
C SER A 348 -10.70 -8.68 -25.02
N MET A 349 -11.02 -7.59 -25.71
CA MET A 349 -11.58 -7.59 -27.07
C MET A 349 -10.69 -8.38 -28.05
N ALA A 350 -9.40 -8.02 -28.10
CA ALA A 350 -8.44 -8.70 -28.99
C ALA A 350 -8.24 -10.17 -28.61
N SER A 351 -8.08 -10.46 -27.31
CA SER A 351 -7.93 -11.85 -26.85
C SER A 351 -9.12 -12.72 -27.23
N THR A 352 -10.35 -12.25 -26.99
CA THR A 352 -11.57 -13.01 -27.32
C THR A 352 -11.66 -13.25 -28.81
N LEU A 353 -11.62 -12.19 -29.62
CA LEU A 353 -11.85 -12.29 -31.05
C LEU A 353 -10.73 -13.02 -31.81
N LEU A 354 -9.47 -12.89 -31.38
CA LEU A 354 -8.37 -13.65 -31.98
C LEU A 354 -8.48 -15.15 -31.67
N ASN A 355 -8.92 -15.52 -30.46
CA ASN A 355 -9.20 -16.92 -30.13
C ASN A 355 -10.38 -17.47 -30.96
N GLU A 356 -11.46 -16.70 -31.14
CA GLU A 356 -12.60 -17.08 -32.00
C GLU A 356 -12.18 -17.23 -33.46
N GLN A 357 -11.23 -16.44 -33.96
CA GLN A 357 -10.66 -16.54 -35.28
C GLN A 357 -9.69 -17.72 -35.45
N GLY A 358 -9.41 -18.46 -34.37
CA GLY A 358 -8.57 -19.65 -34.38
C GLY A 358 -7.06 -19.40 -34.43
N TRP A 359 -6.59 -18.20 -34.07
CA TRP A 359 -5.17 -17.96 -33.92
C TRP A 359 -4.56 -18.80 -32.80
N HIS A 360 -3.28 -19.15 -32.93
CA HIS A 360 -2.61 -19.98 -31.95
C HIS A 360 -2.58 -19.30 -30.58
N ARG A 361 -3.04 -20.01 -29.56
CA ARG A 361 -3.18 -19.48 -28.20
C ARG A 361 -1.88 -18.88 -27.67
N ASP A 362 -0.73 -19.56 -27.88
CA ASP A 362 0.55 -19.10 -27.38
C ASP A 362 1.00 -17.80 -28.06
N ALA A 363 0.66 -17.61 -29.36
CA ALA A 363 0.92 -16.35 -30.06
C ALA A 363 0.09 -15.19 -29.47
N ILE A 364 -1.18 -15.45 -29.11
CA ILE A 364 -2.05 -14.46 -28.46
C ILE A 364 -1.53 -14.14 -27.05
N GLU A 365 -1.25 -15.14 -26.22
CA GLU A 365 -0.73 -14.95 -24.85
C GLU A 365 0.62 -14.22 -24.84
N ARG A 366 1.50 -14.54 -25.79
CA ARG A 366 2.79 -13.87 -25.95
C ARG A 366 2.60 -12.41 -26.39
N GLN A 367 1.65 -12.13 -27.29
CA GLN A 367 1.30 -10.76 -27.67
C GLN A 367 0.72 -9.96 -26.51
N LEU A 368 -0.04 -10.59 -25.64
CA LEU A 368 -0.57 -9.99 -24.42
C LEU A 368 0.51 -9.83 -23.32
N ALA A 369 1.72 -10.33 -23.52
CA ALA A 369 2.76 -10.40 -22.49
C ALA A 369 2.24 -11.01 -21.19
N HIS A 370 1.45 -12.08 -21.28
CA HIS A 370 1.05 -12.88 -20.13
C HIS A 370 2.17 -13.85 -19.78
N ALA A 371 2.45 -13.98 -18.47
CA ALA A 371 3.35 -15.01 -17.99
C ALA A 371 2.72 -16.38 -18.17
N GLU A 372 3.49 -17.36 -18.68
CA GLU A 372 3.08 -18.76 -18.65
C GLU A 372 2.91 -19.18 -17.18
N ARG A 373 1.72 -19.69 -16.84
CA ARG A 373 1.38 -20.12 -15.47
C ARG A 373 1.95 -21.48 -15.13
N ASP A 374 2.20 -22.31 -16.14
CA ASP A 374 2.85 -23.59 -16.00
C ASP A 374 4.37 -23.38 -16.04
N GLY A 375 5.03 -23.59 -14.90
CA GLY A 375 6.48 -23.39 -14.78
C GLY A 375 7.30 -24.34 -15.66
N ILE A 376 6.78 -25.55 -15.96
CA ILE A 376 7.41 -26.51 -16.88
C ILE A 376 7.29 -25.97 -18.30
N ARG A 377 6.09 -25.54 -18.71
CA ARG A 377 5.85 -24.98 -20.04
C ARG A 377 6.62 -23.67 -20.26
N ALA A 378 6.74 -22.81 -19.23
CA ALA A 378 7.55 -21.59 -19.25
C ALA A 378 9.02 -21.86 -19.53
N ALA A 379 9.58 -22.93 -18.95
CA ALA A 379 10.98 -23.33 -19.15
C ALA A 379 11.27 -23.80 -20.59
N TYR A 380 10.30 -24.45 -21.24
CA TYR A 380 10.44 -24.99 -22.59
C TYR A 380 9.97 -24.05 -23.71
N ASN A 381 9.00 -23.16 -23.44
CA ASN A 381 8.41 -22.29 -24.46
C ASN A 381 9.08 -20.91 -24.49
N ARG A 382 10.34 -20.86 -24.95
CA ARG A 382 11.07 -19.61 -25.20
C ARG A 382 10.77 -18.98 -26.56
N ALA A 383 9.99 -19.64 -27.38
CA ALA A 383 9.65 -19.16 -28.72
C ALA A 383 8.80 -17.88 -28.62
N GLU A 384 9.22 -16.83 -29.33
CA GLU A 384 8.48 -15.55 -29.36
C GLU A 384 7.33 -15.56 -30.38
N HIS A 385 7.16 -16.63 -31.16
CA HIS A 385 6.14 -16.74 -32.23
C HIS A 385 6.12 -15.52 -33.15
N LEU A 386 7.26 -14.87 -33.38
CA LEU A 386 7.36 -13.58 -34.08
C LEU A 386 6.79 -13.61 -35.50
N PRO A 387 7.08 -14.62 -36.33
CA PRO A 387 6.50 -14.68 -37.67
C PRO A 387 4.98 -14.81 -37.66
N GLU A 388 4.44 -15.64 -36.78
CA GLU A 388 3.00 -15.83 -36.63
C GLU A 388 2.34 -14.58 -36.05
N ARG A 389 2.94 -13.97 -35.04
CA ARG A 389 2.46 -12.71 -34.45
C ARG A 389 2.45 -11.55 -35.44
N LYS A 390 3.45 -11.45 -36.32
CA LYS A 390 3.43 -10.45 -37.41
C LYS A 390 2.21 -10.63 -38.31
N LYS A 391 1.91 -11.86 -38.72
CA LYS A 391 0.73 -12.18 -39.52
C LYS A 391 -0.56 -11.88 -38.77
N MET A 392 -0.65 -12.32 -37.50
CA MET A 392 -1.79 -12.10 -36.61
C MET A 392 -2.08 -10.61 -36.42
N MET A 393 -1.06 -9.80 -36.15
CA MET A 393 -1.24 -8.36 -35.90
C MET A 393 -1.70 -7.60 -37.15
N GLN A 394 -1.24 -7.98 -38.33
CA GLN A 394 -1.72 -7.41 -39.58
C GLN A 394 -3.16 -7.85 -39.85
N ALA A 395 -3.47 -9.14 -39.75
CA ALA A 395 -4.83 -9.65 -39.96
C ALA A 395 -5.82 -9.05 -38.94
N TRP A 396 -5.40 -8.83 -37.70
CA TRP A 396 -6.19 -8.15 -36.68
C TRP A 396 -6.53 -6.71 -37.08
N ALA A 397 -5.55 -5.95 -37.54
CA ALA A 397 -5.80 -4.58 -37.99
C ALA A 397 -6.74 -4.51 -39.20
N ASP A 398 -6.52 -5.40 -40.19
CA ASP A 398 -7.39 -5.50 -41.38
C ASP A 398 -8.82 -5.92 -40.98
N TYR A 399 -8.97 -6.79 -39.99
CA TYR A 399 -10.27 -7.19 -39.45
C TYR A 399 -11.00 -6.00 -38.80
N LEU A 400 -10.29 -5.19 -38.00
CA LEU A 400 -10.87 -3.99 -37.39
C LEU A 400 -11.33 -2.97 -38.46
N ASP A 401 -10.51 -2.77 -39.49
CA ASP A 401 -10.88 -1.89 -40.63
C ASP A 401 -12.12 -2.40 -41.38
N LYS A 402 -12.20 -3.71 -41.59
CA LYS A 402 -13.37 -4.34 -42.22
C LYS A 402 -14.64 -4.19 -41.40
N LEU A 403 -14.54 -4.33 -40.07
CA LEU A 403 -15.68 -4.08 -39.17
C LEU A 403 -16.10 -2.61 -39.17
N ALA A 404 -15.14 -1.69 -39.22
CA ALA A 404 -15.39 -0.26 -39.28
C ALA A 404 -16.11 0.12 -40.57
N SER A 405 -15.77 -0.47 -41.71
CA SER A 405 -16.41 -0.21 -43.00
C SER A 405 -17.79 -0.87 -43.18
N GLY A 406 -18.28 -1.62 -42.19
CA GLY A 406 -19.56 -2.33 -42.24
C GLY A 406 -19.55 -3.61 -43.10
N GLY A 407 -18.37 -4.12 -43.47
CA GLY A 407 -18.21 -5.35 -44.23
C GLY A 407 -18.70 -6.60 -43.48
N LYS A 408 -19.41 -7.50 -44.17
CA LYS A 408 -19.74 -8.83 -43.61
C LYS A 408 -18.45 -9.62 -43.38
N VAL A 409 -18.22 -10.02 -42.14
CA VAL A 409 -17.09 -10.89 -41.79
C VAL A 409 -17.57 -12.33 -41.82
N HIS A 410 -17.15 -13.08 -42.84
CA HIS A 410 -17.25 -14.53 -42.82
C HIS A 410 -16.06 -15.04 -41.97
N GLY A 411 -16.29 -15.97 -41.04
CA GLY A 411 -15.21 -16.62 -40.30
C GLY A 411 -14.16 -17.16 -41.27
N MET A 412 -12.89 -16.91 -40.99
CA MET A 412 -11.80 -17.54 -41.75
C MET A 412 -11.96 -19.06 -41.61
N GLN A 413 -12.43 -19.71 -42.71
CA GLN A 413 -12.28 -21.16 -42.85
C GLN A 413 -10.79 -21.47 -42.90
N ARG A 414 -10.31 -22.30 -41.97
CA ARG A 414 -8.98 -22.90 -42.07
C ARG A 414 -8.93 -23.72 -43.36
N ASP A 415 -8.04 -23.36 -44.27
CA ASP A 415 -7.52 -24.34 -45.20
C ASP A 415 -6.79 -25.37 -44.36
N LYS A 416 -7.37 -26.58 -44.32
CA LYS A 416 -6.73 -27.75 -43.78
C LYS A 416 -5.59 -28.13 -44.71
N ALA A 417 -4.36 -27.89 -44.30
CA ALA A 417 -3.16 -28.52 -44.86
C ALA A 417 -2.59 -29.46 -43.79
#